data_dc867f3fe4424f1b9198594aca96f3c1
#
_entry.id   dc867f3fe4424f1b9198594aca96f3c1
#
_cell.length_a   1.000
_cell.length_b   1.000
_cell.length_c   1.000
_cell.angle_alpha   90.00
_cell.angle_beta   90.00
_cell.angle_gamma   90.00
#
_symmetry.space_group_name_H-M   'P 1'
#
loop_
_entity.id
_entity.type
_entity.pdbx_description
1 polymer ?
#
loop_
_entity_poly.entity_id
_entity_poly.type
_entity_poly.pdbx_seq_one_letter_code
_entity_poly.pdbx_strand_id
1 'polypeptide(L)'
;ARFAAFEANGYVNSYTATGSTDINYTKGEPGVTFVALAFGVEGETPNTRIFAKEFTFMSDTPGTSNINFSYTEHYNLAEVAAVDAEHWGNYAAYENYALVPITISGVQEGDVVYYMVDTRVLDWQKESQWLAEVAQEKNIKNHYHNCYFILEYEKEYTIVAVAKDKNGNLGTLYLEEMIVYASDSKAASGYNYVEVK
;
A
#
# COMPACT_ATOMS: atom_id res chain seq x y z
N ALA A 1 -2.03 -24.33 -22.22
CA ALA A 1 -2.85 -25.17 -21.32
C ALA A 1 -3.45 -24.39 -20.14
N ARG A 2 -2.70 -23.56 -19.40
CA ARG A 2 -3.25 -22.76 -18.27
C ARG A 2 -4.19 -21.65 -18.74
N PHE A 3 -3.85 -20.95 -19.83
CA PHE A 3 -4.68 -19.88 -20.38
C PHE A 3 -6.06 -20.40 -20.80
N ALA A 4 -6.11 -21.51 -21.55
CA ALA A 4 -7.36 -22.14 -21.95
C ALA A 4 -8.25 -22.60 -20.77
N ALA A 5 -7.61 -23.01 -19.64
CA ALA A 5 -8.35 -23.34 -18.42
C ALA A 5 -8.96 -22.11 -17.74
N PHE A 6 -8.29 -20.96 -17.73
CA PHE A 6 -8.83 -19.70 -17.23
C PHE A 6 -10.00 -19.20 -18.09
N GLU A 7 -9.86 -19.27 -19.41
CA GLU A 7 -10.88 -18.88 -20.36
C GLU A 7 -12.15 -19.77 -20.24
N ALA A 8 -11.97 -21.09 -20.14
CA ALA A 8 -13.05 -22.05 -19.95
C ALA A 8 -13.83 -21.85 -18.63
N ASN A 9 -13.22 -21.29 -17.62
CA ASN A 9 -13.87 -20.97 -16.33
C ASN A 9 -14.45 -19.54 -16.25
N GLY A 10 -14.42 -18.79 -17.37
CA GLY A 10 -15.00 -17.45 -17.42
C GLY A 10 -14.20 -16.36 -16.69
N TYR A 11 -12.96 -16.65 -16.26
CA TYR A 11 -12.08 -15.68 -15.60
C TYR A 11 -11.33 -14.76 -16.56
N VAL A 12 -11.45 -15.01 -17.86
CA VAL A 12 -10.71 -14.29 -18.90
C VAL A 12 -11.68 -13.85 -20.00
N ASN A 13 -11.60 -12.58 -20.37
CA ASN A 13 -12.17 -12.12 -21.64
C ASN A 13 -11.04 -12.05 -22.67
N SER A 14 -11.19 -12.73 -23.77
CA SER A 14 -10.21 -12.73 -24.86
C SER A 14 -10.69 -11.91 -26.06
N TYR A 15 -9.76 -11.19 -26.67
CA TYR A 15 -9.97 -10.41 -27.88
C TYR A 15 -8.89 -10.75 -28.90
N THR A 16 -9.29 -10.89 -30.14
CA THR A 16 -8.36 -11.05 -31.26
C THR A 16 -8.40 -9.79 -32.11
N ALA A 17 -7.24 -9.21 -32.38
CA ALA A 17 -7.09 -8.03 -33.21
C ALA A 17 -5.88 -8.16 -34.15
N THR A 18 -5.92 -7.43 -35.26
CA THR A 18 -4.81 -7.34 -36.20
C THR A 18 -4.30 -5.91 -36.24
N GLY A 19 -3.00 -5.74 -36.07
CA GLY A 19 -2.36 -4.41 -36.02
C GLY A 19 -2.50 -3.72 -34.66
N SER A 20 -2.37 -2.41 -34.63
CA SER A 20 -2.56 -1.60 -33.42
C SER A 20 -4.06 -1.43 -33.14
N THR A 21 -4.45 -1.69 -31.89
CA THR A 21 -5.85 -1.57 -31.48
C THR A 21 -5.96 -1.11 -30.04
N ASP A 22 -7.02 -0.35 -29.76
CA ASP A 22 -7.42 0.03 -28.41
C ASP A 22 -8.50 -0.95 -27.92
N ILE A 23 -8.30 -1.48 -26.71
CA ILE A 23 -9.25 -2.39 -26.07
C ILE A 23 -9.88 -1.67 -24.88
N ASN A 24 -11.18 -1.44 -24.94
CA ASN A 24 -11.94 -0.89 -23.83
C ASN A 24 -12.55 -2.02 -22.99
N TYR A 25 -12.12 -2.12 -21.74
CA TYR A 25 -12.65 -3.06 -20.78
C TYR A 25 -13.60 -2.36 -19.80
N THR A 26 -14.87 -2.73 -19.82
CA THR A 26 -15.95 -2.03 -19.09
C THR A 26 -16.48 -2.80 -17.86
N LYS A 27 -15.91 -3.97 -17.56
CA LYS A 27 -16.36 -4.82 -16.45
C LYS A 27 -15.37 -4.90 -15.30
N GLY A 28 -14.47 -3.93 -15.20
CA GLY A 28 -13.52 -3.86 -14.11
C GLY A 28 -14.21 -3.45 -12.80
N GLU A 29 -13.93 -4.16 -11.73
CA GLU A 29 -14.37 -3.76 -10.39
C GLU A 29 -13.34 -2.82 -9.78
N PRO A 30 -13.76 -1.68 -9.19
CA PRO A 30 -12.84 -0.76 -8.53
C PRO A 30 -12.04 -1.44 -7.41
N GLY A 31 -10.75 -1.17 -7.34
CA GLY A 31 -9.84 -1.73 -6.33
C GLY A 31 -9.40 -3.18 -6.60
N VAL A 32 -9.89 -3.82 -7.67
CA VAL A 32 -9.44 -5.15 -8.09
C VAL A 32 -8.28 -5.03 -9.06
N THR A 33 -7.20 -5.78 -8.80
CA THR A 33 -6.05 -5.84 -9.69
C THR A 33 -6.30 -6.86 -10.80
N PHE A 34 -6.17 -6.42 -12.03
CA PHE A 34 -6.27 -7.21 -13.24
C PHE A 34 -4.90 -7.36 -13.90
N VAL A 35 -4.75 -8.42 -14.66
CA VAL A 35 -3.57 -8.64 -15.49
C VAL A 35 -4.01 -8.69 -16.96
N ALA A 36 -3.56 -7.72 -17.76
CA ALA A 36 -3.68 -7.79 -19.21
C ALA A 36 -2.53 -8.64 -19.77
N LEU A 37 -2.88 -9.66 -20.55
CA LEU A 37 -1.92 -10.50 -21.25
C LEU A 37 -2.08 -10.27 -22.74
N ALA A 38 -0.97 -10.08 -23.45
CA ALA A 38 -0.95 -9.96 -24.90
C ALA A 38 0.14 -10.86 -25.51
N PHE A 39 -0.21 -11.56 -26.57
CA PHE A 39 0.74 -12.33 -27.36
C PHE A 39 0.22 -12.48 -28.80
N GLY A 40 1.14 -12.63 -29.73
CA GLY A 40 0.79 -12.91 -31.13
C GLY A 40 0.51 -14.38 -31.33
N VAL A 41 -0.38 -14.66 -32.29
CA VAL A 41 -0.71 -16.01 -32.73
C VAL A 41 -0.60 -16.14 -34.26
N GLU A 42 -0.19 -17.29 -34.70
CA GLU A 42 -0.29 -17.73 -36.11
C GLU A 42 -1.20 -18.96 -36.14
N GLY A 43 -2.40 -18.76 -36.67
CA GLY A 43 -3.48 -19.73 -36.46
C GLY A 43 -3.85 -19.84 -34.98
N GLU A 44 -3.70 -21.03 -34.38
CA GLU A 44 -3.96 -21.28 -32.96
C GLU A 44 -2.67 -21.37 -32.13
N THR A 45 -1.50 -21.12 -32.74
CA THR A 45 -0.20 -21.28 -32.08
C THR A 45 0.36 -19.94 -31.69
N PRO A 46 0.69 -19.71 -30.39
CA PRO A 46 1.41 -18.51 -29.97
C PRO A 46 2.77 -18.41 -30.64
N ASN A 47 3.04 -17.28 -31.31
CA ASN A 47 4.28 -17.02 -32.06
C ASN A 47 5.11 -15.88 -31.51
N THR A 48 4.70 -15.26 -30.41
CA THR A 48 5.50 -14.24 -29.71
C THR A 48 5.63 -14.59 -28.22
N ARG A 49 6.51 -13.85 -27.52
CA ARG A 49 6.53 -13.87 -26.06
C ARG A 49 5.22 -13.30 -25.51
N ILE A 50 4.83 -13.71 -24.32
CA ILE A 50 3.70 -13.14 -23.60
C ILE A 50 4.14 -11.82 -22.96
N PHE A 51 3.39 -10.76 -23.23
CA PHE A 51 3.48 -9.50 -22.54
C PHE A 51 2.40 -9.46 -21.46
N ALA A 52 2.79 -9.12 -20.23
CA ALA A 52 1.87 -8.99 -19.11
C ALA A 52 1.94 -7.56 -18.54
N LYS A 53 0.79 -6.99 -18.25
CA LYS A 53 0.66 -5.69 -17.58
C LYS A 53 -0.40 -5.80 -16.51
N GLU A 54 -0.01 -5.52 -15.26
CA GLU A 54 -0.96 -5.36 -14.15
C GLU A 54 -1.54 -3.95 -14.14
N PHE A 55 -2.81 -3.84 -13.78
CA PHE A 55 -3.51 -2.58 -13.60
C PHE A 55 -4.70 -2.76 -12.66
N THR A 56 -5.09 -1.70 -11.99
CA THR A 56 -6.23 -1.67 -11.08
C THR A 56 -7.22 -0.63 -11.60
N PHE A 57 -8.50 -0.98 -11.66
CA PHE A 57 -9.54 -0.02 -11.98
C PHE A 57 -9.75 0.92 -10.80
N MET A 58 -9.86 2.19 -11.13
CA MET A 58 -10.27 3.23 -10.20
C MET A 58 -11.77 3.42 -10.29
N SER A 59 -12.44 3.67 -9.17
CA SER A 59 -13.85 4.07 -9.20
C SER A 59 -13.97 5.49 -9.76
N ASP A 60 -14.94 5.70 -10.66
CA ASP A 60 -15.33 7.05 -11.09
C ASP A 60 -16.02 7.83 -9.95
N THR A 61 -16.49 7.13 -8.92
CA THR A 61 -17.04 7.72 -7.70
C THR A 61 -15.99 7.63 -6.61
N PRO A 62 -15.39 8.75 -6.19
CA PRO A 62 -14.43 8.73 -5.10
C PRO A 62 -15.10 8.28 -3.80
N GLY A 63 -14.38 7.51 -3.01
CA GLY A 63 -14.79 7.18 -1.64
C GLY A 63 -14.83 8.43 -0.76
N THR A 64 -15.56 8.36 0.33
CA THR A 64 -15.79 9.50 1.23
C THR A 64 -14.69 9.70 2.26
N SER A 65 -13.80 8.74 2.43
CA SER A 65 -12.74 8.77 3.43
C SER A 65 -11.49 9.48 2.94
N ASN A 66 -10.99 10.40 3.75
CA ASN A 66 -9.77 11.16 3.51
C ASN A 66 -8.77 10.79 4.61
N ILE A 67 -8.10 9.66 4.43
CA ILE A 67 -7.13 9.17 5.40
C ILE A 67 -6.00 10.19 5.59
N ASN A 68 -5.59 10.40 6.82
CA ASN A 68 -4.48 11.27 7.18
C ASN A 68 -3.66 10.64 8.31
N PHE A 69 -2.34 10.82 8.24
CA PHE A 69 -1.38 10.41 9.26
C PHE A 69 -0.84 11.64 9.97
N SER A 70 -0.70 11.53 11.28
CA SER A 70 -0.01 12.54 12.07
C SER A 70 0.85 11.86 13.13
N TYR A 71 1.96 12.50 13.48
CA TYR A 71 2.81 12.12 14.60
C TYR A 71 3.35 13.39 15.25
N THR A 72 3.64 13.34 16.55
CA THR A 72 4.13 14.48 17.32
C THR A 72 5.56 14.28 17.81
N GLU A 73 5.98 13.04 17.96
CA GLU A 73 7.26 12.66 18.53
C GLU A 73 7.70 11.28 18.06
N HIS A 74 8.99 11.01 18.25
CA HIS A 74 9.55 9.68 18.05
C HIS A 74 10.62 9.41 19.11
N TYR A 75 10.95 8.13 19.28
CA TYR A 75 11.85 7.63 20.30
C TYR A 75 12.91 6.72 19.67
N ASN A 76 14.10 6.64 20.29
CA ASN A 76 15.05 5.60 19.88
C ASN A 76 14.51 4.22 20.24
N LEU A 77 14.42 3.32 19.25
CA LEU A 77 13.78 2.02 19.42
C LEU A 77 14.54 1.11 20.41
N ALA A 78 15.87 1.13 20.41
CA ALA A 78 16.66 0.35 21.37
C ALA A 78 16.51 0.86 22.83
N GLU A 79 16.40 2.19 23.00
CA GLU A 79 16.13 2.76 24.32
C GLU A 79 14.72 2.44 24.81
N VAL A 80 13.72 2.44 23.93
CA VAL A 80 12.37 1.99 24.26
C VAL A 80 12.37 0.51 24.64
N ALA A 81 13.10 -0.34 23.92
CA ALA A 81 13.25 -1.75 24.25
C ALA A 81 13.91 -1.98 25.62
N ALA A 82 14.75 -1.06 26.09
CA ALA A 82 15.37 -1.14 27.42
C ALA A 82 14.40 -0.77 28.55
N VAL A 83 13.45 0.15 28.33
CA VAL A 83 12.48 0.57 29.36
C VAL A 83 11.18 -0.23 29.32
N ASP A 84 10.83 -0.81 28.18
CA ASP A 84 9.66 -1.64 27.96
C ASP A 84 10.03 -2.93 27.20
N ALA A 85 10.77 -3.79 27.89
CA ALA A 85 11.25 -5.05 27.32
C ALA A 85 10.12 -6.06 27.04
N GLU A 86 8.97 -5.92 27.69
CA GLU A 86 7.81 -6.78 27.46
C GLU A 86 7.30 -6.66 26.04
N HIS A 87 7.16 -5.45 25.51
CA HIS A 87 6.63 -5.19 24.18
C HIS A 87 7.73 -5.06 23.11
N TRP A 88 8.89 -4.51 23.48
CA TRP A 88 9.92 -4.10 22.53
C TRP A 88 11.26 -4.83 22.67
N GLY A 89 11.43 -5.73 23.62
CA GLY A 89 12.72 -6.38 23.93
C GLY A 89 13.41 -7.02 22.72
N ASN A 90 12.67 -7.47 21.71
CA ASN A 90 13.22 -8.03 20.48
C ASN A 90 13.97 -6.99 19.61
N TYR A 91 13.80 -5.72 19.92
CA TYR A 91 14.40 -4.59 19.19
C TYR A 91 15.59 -3.94 19.89
N ALA A 92 16.13 -4.55 20.96
CA ALA A 92 17.25 -3.99 21.73
C ALA A 92 18.52 -3.71 20.91
N ALA A 93 18.70 -4.34 19.76
CA ALA A 93 19.82 -4.13 18.85
C ALA A 93 19.58 -3.05 17.78
N TYR A 94 18.39 -2.40 17.78
CA TYR A 94 17.98 -1.44 16.75
C TYR A 94 18.31 0.01 17.14
N GLU A 95 19.60 0.27 17.43
CA GLU A 95 20.09 1.59 17.91
C GLU A 95 19.92 2.71 16.86
N ASN A 96 19.92 2.35 15.56
CA ASN A 96 19.78 3.30 14.44
C ASN A 96 18.33 3.44 13.94
N TYR A 97 17.35 3.09 14.77
CA TYR A 97 15.95 3.13 14.38
C TYR A 97 15.11 3.95 15.35
N ALA A 98 14.14 4.64 14.78
CA ALA A 98 13.10 5.34 15.51
C ALA A 98 11.84 4.48 15.63
N LEU A 99 11.20 4.54 16.79
CA LEU A 99 9.81 4.19 17.00
C LEU A 99 8.97 5.46 16.86
N VAL A 100 8.10 5.53 15.88
CA VAL A 100 7.26 6.69 15.57
C VAL A 100 5.79 6.34 15.81
N PRO A 101 5.19 6.72 16.95
CA PRO A 101 3.77 6.56 17.18
C PRO A 101 2.96 7.39 16.17
N ILE A 102 1.97 6.77 15.56
CA ILE A 102 1.16 7.34 14.47
C ILE A 102 -0.29 7.42 14.90
N THR A 103 -0.92 8.55 14.60
CA THR A 103 -2.38 8.71 14.66
C THR A 103 -2.94 8.73 13.25
N ILE A 104 -3.87 7.83 12.97
CA ILE A 104 -4.62 7.79 11.70
C ILE A 104 -6.00 8.41 11.94
N SER A 105 -6.38 9.31 11.05
CA SER A 105 -7.67 10.02 11.08
C SER A 105 -8.32 10.08 9.70
N GLY A 106 -9.57 10.57 9.62
CA GLY A 106 -10.30 10.72 8.35
C GLY A 106 -10.89 9.42 7.81
N VAL A 107 -10.81 8.33 8.55
CA VAL A 107 -11.39 7.02 8.22
C VAL A 107 -12.76 6.88 8.88
N GLN A 108 -13.73 6.30 8.19
CA GLN A 108 -15.06 6.05 8.70
C GLN A 108 -15.20 4.62 9.23
N GLU A 109 -16.16 4.39 10.11
CA GLU A 109 -16.45 3.04 10.60
C GLU A 109 -16.87 2.13 9.44
N GLY A 110 -16.21 0.99 9.33
CA GLY A 110 -16.43 -0.01 8.28
C GLY A 110 -15.57 0.18 7.02
N ASP A 111 -14.71 1.20 6.99
CA ASP A 111 -13.73 1.35 5.92
C ASP A 111 -12.59 0.34 6.07
N VAL A 112 -12.02 -0.05 4.94
CA VAL A 112 -10.80 -0.85 4.89
C VAL A 112 -9.61 0.07 4.66
N VAL A 113 -8.66 0.05 5.59
CA VAL A 113 -7.45 0.87 5.54
C VAL A 113 -6.32 0.10 4.87
N TYR A 114 -5.67 0.74 3.92
CA TYR A 114 -4.47 0.26 3.25
C TYR A 114 -3.36 1.27 3.49
N TYR A 115 -2.19 0.82 3.93
CA TYR A 115 -1.00 1.65 3.89
C TYR A 115 0.27 0.83 3.71
N MET A 116 1.27 1.50 3.17
CA MET A 116 2.64 1.01 3.07
C MET A 116 3.62 2.13 3.38
N VAL A 117 4.81 1.74 3.83
CA VAL A 117 5.96 2.60 4.01
C VAL A 117 7.02 2.11 3.03
N ASP A 118 7.48 2.98 2.15
CA ASP A 118 8.40 2.65 1.07
C ASP A 118 9.67 3.51 1.15
N THR A 119 10.78 3.01 0.68
CA THR A 119 12.05 3.74 0.60
C THR A 119 12.28 4.43 -0.74
N ARG A 120 11.35 4.30 -1.66
CA ARG A 120 11.35 5.08 -2.91
C ARG A 120 10.87 6.48 -2.62
N VAL A 121 11.51 7.47 -3.22
CA VAL A 121 11.10 8.88 -3.10
C VAL A 121 9.76 9.13 -3.77
N LEU A 122 9.06 10.16 -3.32
CA LEU A 122 7.70 10.50 -3.75
C LEU A 122 7.58 10.63 -5.28
N ASP A 123 8.56 11.24 -5.93
CA ASP A 123 8.62 11.44 -7.38
C ASP A 123 8.91 10.17 -8.19
N TRP A 124 9.17 9.05 -7.54
CA TRP A 124 9.53 7.81 -8.22
C TRP A 124 8.51 7.37 -9.27
N GLN A 125 7.22 7.59 -8.97
CA GLN A 125 6.13 7.19 -9.85
C GLN A 125 4.92 8.14 -9.71
N LYS A 126 3.98 8.04 -10.64
CA LYS A 126 2.76 8.85 -10.62
C LYS A 126 1.84 8.41 -9.48
N GLU A 127 1.02 9.33 -8.97
CA GLU A 127 0.01 9.06 -7.93
C GLU A 127 -0.88 7.85 -8.25
N SER A 128 -1.31 7.71 -9.51
CA SER A 128 -2.11 6.55 -9.93
C SER A 128 -1.39 5.21 -9.79
N GLN A 129 -0.07 5.21 -9.88
CA GLN A 129 0.74 4.00 -9.68
C GLN A 129 0.89 3.71 -8.19
N TRP A 130 1.14 4.75 -7.36
CA TRP A 130 1.15 4.63 -5.91
C TRP A 130 -0.18 4.09 -5.38
N LEU A 131 -1.30 4.63 -5.88
CA LEU A 131 -2.63 4.19 -5.49
C LEU A 131 -2.89 2.72 -5.87
N ALA A 132 -2.54 2.32 -7.10
CA ALA A 132 -2.67 0.93 -7.53
C ALA A 132 -1.81 -0.04 -6.71
N GLU A 133 -0.66 0.42 -6.21
CA GLU A 133 0.24 -0.39 -5.40
C GLU A 133 -0.22 -0.50 -3.94
N VAL A 134 -0.65 0.61 -3.33
CA VAL A 134 -1.11 0.61 -1.94
C VAL A 134 -2.44 -0.13 -1.77
N ALA A 135 -3.34 -0.07 -2.74
CA ALA A 135 -4.66 -0.72 -2.69
C ALA A 135 -4.64 -2.25 -2.81
N GLN A 136 -3.46 -2.88 -2.80
CA GLN A 136 -3.33 -4.34 -2.83
C GLN A 136 -3.64 -4.95 -1.46
N GLU A 137 -4.23 -6.15 -1.44
CA GLU A 137 -4.64 -6.87 -0.23
C GLU A 137 -3.51 -7.03 0.81
N LYS A 138 -2.26 -7.19 0.36
CA LYS A 138 -1.09 -7.28 1.27
C LYS A 138 -0.90 -6.05 2.16
N ASN A 139 -1.45 -4.90 1.78
CA ASN A 139 -1.36 -3.62 2.48
C ASN A 139 -2.56 -3.34 3.39
N ILE A 140 -3.53 -4.25 3.48
CA ILE A 140 -4.67 -4.13 4.41
C ILE A 140 -4.17 -4.10 5.85
N LYS A 141 -4.68 -3.15 6.62
CA LYS A 141 -4.40 -3.00 8.05
C LYS A 141 -5.68 -3.21 8.85
N ASN A 142 -5.75 -4.35 9.53
CA ASN A 142 -6.89 -4.68 10.39
C ASN A 142 -6.88 -3.90 11.71
N HIS A 143 -5.67 -3.43 12.11
CA HIS A 143 -5.44 -2.66 13.33
C HIS A 143 -4.67 -1.39 12.94
N TYR A 144 -5.37 -0.26 12.89
CA TYR A 144 -4.79 1.03 12.54
C TYR A 144 -5.00 2.10 13.62
N HIS A 145 -5.71 1.76 14.68
CA HIS A 145 -5.75 2.59 15.88
C HIS A 145 -4.50 2.31 16.72
N ASN A 146 -3.82 3.36 17.16
CA ASN A 146 -2.58 3.27 17.94
C ASN A 146 -1.47 2.45 17.22
N CYS A 147 -1.18 2.79 16.00
CA CYS A 147 -0.11 2.18 15.24
C CYS A 147 1.21 2.97 15.37
N TYR A 148 2.27 2.39 14.87
CA TYR A 148 3.59 3.00 14.83
C TYR A 148 4.36 2.57 13.58
N PHE A 149 5.32 3.42 13.19
CA PHE A 149 6.34 3.04 12.22
C PHE A 149 7.67 2.78 12.92
N ILE A 150 8.44 1.84 12.38
CA ILE A 150 9.85 1.62 12.72
C ILE A 150 10.64 2.11 11.52
N LEU A 151 11.36 3.22 11.69
CA LEU A 151 12.08 3.89 10.63
C LEU A 151 13.56 4.00 10.99
N GLU A 152 14.44 3.77 10.02
CA GLU A 152 15.88 4.03 10.15
C GLU A 152 16.11 5.55 10.14
N TYR A 153 16.96 6.06 11.05
CA TYR A 153 17.28 7.47 11.10
C TYR A 153 17.93 7.95 9.80
N GLU A 154 17.68 9.22 9.46
CA GLU A 154 18.28 9.93 8.33
C GLU A 154 17.99 9.28 6.97
N LYS A 155 17.02 8.39 6.92
CA LYS A 155 16.56 7.72 5.71
C LYS A 155 15.20 8.26 5.31
N GLU A 156 15.07 8.55 4.02
CA GLU A 156 13.82 9.02 3.43
C GLU A 156 12.85 7.87 3.19
N TYR A 157 11.60 8.10 3.56
CA TYR A 157 10.50 7.19 3.33
C TYR A 157 9.33 7.92 2.69
N THR A 158 8.59 7.21 1.84
CA THR A 158 7.29 7.65 1.35
C THR A 158 6.20 6.85 2.07
N ILE A 159 5.30 7.57 2.75
CA ILE A 159 4.11 7.00 3.37
C ILE A 159 2.99 7.08 2.35
N VAL A 160 2.41 5.94 2.02
CA VAL A 160 1.33 5.83 1.04
C VAL A 160 0.14 5.17 1.71
N ALA A 161 -1.03 5.80 1.65
CA ALA A 161 -2.23 5.23 2.24
C ALA A 161 -3.50 5.60 1.48
N VAL A 162 -4.49 4.74 1.60
CA VAL A 162 -5.84 4.98 1.10
C VAL A 162 -6.84 4.19 1.94
N ALA A 163 -8.04 4.72 2.10
CA ALA A 163 -9.16 3.98 2.68
C ALA A 163 -10.16 3.60 1.58
N LYS A 164 -10.70 2.40 1.66
CA LYS A 164 -11.78 1.92 0.81
C LYS A 164 -13.07 1.89 1.62
N ASP A 165 -14.08 2.62 1.18
CA ASP A 165 -15.37 2.69 1.86
C ASP A 165 -16.16 1.38 1.76
N LYS A 166 -17.26 1.29 2.52
CA LYS A 166 -18.15 0.12 2.53
C LYS A 166 -18.82 -0.21 1.19
N ASN A 167 -18.77 0.72 0.22
CA ASN A 167 -19.28 0.51 -1.14
C ASN A 167 -18.19 0.04 -2.10
N GLY A 168 -16.94 -0.10 -1.62
CA GLY A 168 -15.80 -0.51 -2.40
C GLY A 168 -15.06 0.64 -3.11
N ASN A 169 -15.44 1.90 -2.87
CA ASN A 169 -14.80 3.04 -3.50
C ASN A 169 -13.56 3.47 -2.72
N LEU A 170 -12.47 3.76 -3.43
CA LEU A 170 -11.25 4.30 -2.84
C LEU A 170 -11.40 5.80 -2.59
N GLY A 171 -11.02 6.23 -1.40
CA GLY A 171 -10.95 7.63 -1.01
C GLY A 171 -9.73 8.34 -1.59
N THR A 172 -9.41 9.50 -1.03
CA THR A 172 -8.24 10.28 -1.44
C THR A 172 -6.96 9.54 -1.06
N LEU A 173 -6.00 9.48 -1.99
CA LEU A 173 -4.66 8.98 -1.72
C LEU A 173 -3.94 9.93 -0.77
N TYR A 174 -3.42 9.38 0.32
CA TYR A 174 -2.44 10.05 1.17
C TYR A 174 -1.05 9.68 0.67
N LEU A 175 -0.20 10.70 0.48
CA LEU A 175 1.14 10.53 -0.06
C LEU A 175 2.04 11.60 0.55
N GLU A 176 3.00 11.21 1.39
CA GLU A 176 3.88 12.12 2.12
C GLU A 176 5.27 11.53 2.31
N GLU A 177 6.29 12.38 2.24
CA GLU A 177 7.67 12.04 2.58
C GLU A 177 7.91 12.21 4.08
N MET A 178 8.69 11.30 4.65
CA MET A 178 9.06 11.32 6.07
C MET A 178 10.54 10.99 6.25
N ILE A 179 11.22 11.83 7.02
CA ILE A 179 12.58 11.58 7.52
C ILE A 179 12.55 11.82 9.03
N VAL A 180 13.19 10.95 9.79
CA VAL A 180 13.35 11.08 11.24
C VAL A 180 14.83 11.20 11.57
N TYR A 181 15.17 12.10 12.48
CA TYR A 181 16.54 12.37 12.91
C TYR A 181 16.76 11.95 14.36
N ALA A 182 17.90 11.32 14.63
CA ALA A 182 18.26 10.88 15.99
C ALA A 182 18.31 12.05 17.00
N SER A 183 18.72 13.25 16.53
CA SER A 183 18.78 14.48 17.35
C SER A 183 17.42 14.92 17.90
N ASP A 184 16.32 14.53 17.26
CA ASP A 184 14.95 14.95 17.56
C ASP A 184 14.20 13.92 18.41
N SER A 185 14.84 12.78 18.69
CA SER A 185 14.26 11.71 19.52
C SER A 185 13.98 12.20 20.93
N LYS A 186 12.81 11.84 21.44
CA LYS A 186 12.45 12.05 22.84
C LYS A 186 13.07 10.99 23.73
N ALA A 187 13.24 11.32 25.01
CA ALA A 187 13.73 10.35 25.98
C ALA A 187 12.74 9.18 26.12
N ALA A 188 13.24 7.96 26.05
CA ALA A 188 12.42 6.74 26.09
C ALA A 188 11.58 6.60 27.38
N SER A 189 11.98 7.27 28.48
CA SER A 189 11.19 7.35 29.72
C SER A 189 9.85 8.07 29.57
N GLY A 190 9.65 8.83 28.48
CA GLY A 190 8.38 9.46 28.13
C GLY A 190 7.46 8.58 27.27
N TYR A 191 7.97 7.47 26.78
CA TYR A 191 7.18 6.54 25.97
C TYR A 191 6.15 5.80 26.84
N ASN A 192 4.91 5.75 26.36
CA ASN A 192 3.86 4.95 26.94
C ASN A 192 3.33 3.99 25.87
N TYR A 193 3.43 2.69 26.14
CA TYR A 193 2.83 1.71 25.26
C TYR A 193 1.33 1.88 25.19
N VAL A 194 0.80 1.93 23.98
CA VAL A 194 -0.64 1.96 23.73
C VAL A 194 -0.98 0.68 22.97
N GLU A 195 -1.86 -0.13 23.56
CA GLU A 195 -2.28 -1.37 22.94
C GLU A 195 -2.94 -1.11 21.58
N VAL A 196 -2.48 -1.77 20.54
CA VAL A 196 -3.07 -1.72 19.20
C VAL A 196 -4.42 -2.42 19.25
N LYS A 197 -5.49 -1.66 19.06
CA LYS A 197 -6.88 -2.18 19.07
C LYS A 197 -7.45 -2.26 17.67
#